data_3858a8952bf40d290ed42d3ed65357f6
#
_entry.id   3858a8952bf40d290ed42d3ed65357f6
#
_cell.length_a   1.000
_cell.length_b   1.000
_cell.length_c   1.000
_cell.angle_alpha   90.00
_cell.angle_beta   90.00
_cell.angle_gamma   90.00
#
_symmetry.space_group_name_H-M   'P 1'
#
loop_
_entity.id
_entity.type
_entity.pdbx_description
1 polymer ?
#
loop_
_entity_poly.entity_id
_entity_poly.type
_entity_poly.pdbx_seq_one_letter_code
_entity_poly.pdbx_strand_id
1 'polypeptide(L)'
;PALETCFVVVMTGGAESELVVLYSLDEGKMSSSLLTHREAGEEGFFMLSLSPTVKTDAKSQPKDIVFVLDRSGSMEDDGKMEQARKAMKSTINRLTADDRFGIVDFATGVESMSESLIAADEAGKNRGRRYADKIEASGGTNIKEALDTALDLLAKTGTAGGRMPMLVFLTDGLPTVGETNTDELLRAVHGRNKS
;
A
#
# COMPACT_ATOMS: atom_id res chain seq x y z
N PRO A 1 -10.11 -13.66 -16.60
CA PRO A 1 -10.51 -12.91 -15.42
C PRO A 1 -9.41 -11.89 -15.16
N ALA A 2 -9.80 -10.61 -15.22
CA ALA A 2 -8.89 -9.52 -14.96
C ALA A 2 -8.38 -9.64 -13.52
N LEU A 3 -7.05 -9.55 -13.35
CA LEU A 3 -6.41 -9.44 -12.04
C LEU A 3 -6.79 -8.06 -11.49
N GLU A 4 -7.66 -8.01 -10.50
CA GLU A 4 -7.94 -6.79 -9.76
C GLU A 4 -6.75 -6.53 -8.83
N THR A 5 -5.89 -5.60 -9.22
CA THR A 5 -4.82 -5.09 -8.36
C THR A 5 -5.44 -4.10 -7.38
N CYS A 6 -5.45 -4.44 -6.10
CA CYS A 6 -5.93 -3.54 -5.07
C CYS A 6 -4.79 -2.62 -4.64
N PHE A 7 -4.94 -1.31 -4.85
CA PHE A 7 -4.06 -0.28 -4.32
C PHE A 7 -4.64 0.26 -3.03
N VAL A 8 -3.88 0.21 -1.94
CA VAL A 8 -4.21 0.92 -0.72
C VAL A 8 -3.25 2.09 -0.61
N VAL A 9 -3.76 3.29 -0.88
CA VAL A 9 -3.01 4.54 -0.69
C VAL A 9 -3.46 5.13 0.63
N VAL A 10 -2.56 5.24 1.59
CA VAL A 10 -2.78 5.97 2.83
C VAL A 10 -2.05 7.31 2.70
N MET A 11 -2.80 8.39 2.49
CA MET A 11 -2.27 9.75 2.54
C MET A 11 -2.64 10.36 3.90
N THR A 12 -1.64 10.79 4.65
CA THR A 12 -1.83 11.64 5.83
C THR A 12 -1.40 13.05 5.44
N GLY A 13 -2.33 13.87 5.00
CA GLY A 13 -2.08 15.26 4.61
C GLY A 13 -2.69 16.23 5.62
N GLY A 14 -2.03 17.39 5.80
CA GLY A 14 -2.48 18.44 6.74
C GLY A 14 -3.83 19.05 6.38
N ALA A 15 -4.49 19.43 7.40
CA ALA A 15 -5.57 20.39 7.69
C ALA A 15 -6.87 20.41 6.88
N GLU A 16 -7.06 19.88 5.67
CA GLU A 16 -8.36 19.93 4.98
C GLU A 16 -8.67 18.76 4.02
N SER A 17 -8.04 17.61 4.20
CA SER A 17 -8.36 16.41 3.41
C SER A 17 -8.47 15.20 4.32
N GLU A 18 -9.65 14.93 4.82
CA GLU A 18 -9.93 13.74 5.63
C GLU A 18 -10.28 12.57 4.71
N LEU A 19 -9.36 11.61 4.55
CA LEU A 19 -9.70 10.32 3.95
C LEU A 19 -10.31 9.42 5.02
N VAL A 20 -11.62 9.35 5.07
CA VAL A 20 -12.34 8.44 5.96
C VAL A 20 -12.49 7.10 5.25
N VAL A 21 -11.69 6.11 5.63
CA VAL A 21 -11.90 4.72 5.24
C VAL A 21 -12.83 4.08 6.26
N LEU A 22 -14.11 4.01 5.93
CA LEU A 22 -15.09 3.27 6.73
C LEU A 22 -15.12 1.82 6.23
N TYR A 23 -14.69 0.91 7.08
CA TYR A 23 -14.92 -0.49 6.82
C TYR A 23 -15.61 -1.12 8.03
N SER A 24 -16.62 -1.93 7.76
CA SER A 24 -17.39 -2.64 8.76
C SER A 24 -17.09 -4.12 8.65
N LEU A 25 -16.71 -4.75 9.77
CA LEU A 25 -16.66 -6.21 9.90
C LEU A 25 -17.97 -6.64 10.52
N ASP A 26 -18.85 -7.19 9.69
CA ASP A 26 -20.09 -7.81 10.16
C ASP A 26 -20.06 -9.32 9.81
N GLU A 27 -20.46 -10.15 10.74
CA GLU A 27 -20.60 -11.60 10.53
C GLU A 27 -21.89 -11.96 9.74
N GLY A 28 -22.62 -10.94 9.28
CA GLY A 28 -23.81 -11.09 8.45
C GLY A 28 -23.51 -11.46 6.99
N LYS A 29 -24.54 -11.88 6.26
CA LYS A 29 -24.42 -12.27 4.85
C LYS A 29 -24.14 -11.09 3.91
N MET A 30 -24.34 -9.87 4.36
CA MET A 30 -24.08 -8.64 3.61
C MET A 30 -24.02 -7.48 4.59
N SER A 31 -22.94 -6.71 4.57
CA SER A 31 -22.89 -5.44 5.28
C SER A 31 -23.22 -4.29 4.32
N SER A 32 -23.96 -3.31 4.82
CA SER A 32 -24.31 -2.11 4.07
C SER A 32 -24.01 -0.87 4.91
N SER A 33 -23.45 0.14 4.27
CA SER A 33 -23.20 1.45 4.87
C SER A 33 -23.81 2.53 3.98
N LEU A 34 -24.57 3.43 4.56
CA LEU A 34 -25.16 4.57 3.86
C LEU A 34 -24.62 5.86 4.48
N LEU A 35 -23.93 6.64 3.67
CA LEU A 35 -23.52 8.00 4.01
C LEU A 35 -24.39 8.98 3.23
N THR A 36 -24.88 10.00 3.89
CA THR A 36 -25.67 11.07 3.27
C THR A 36 -25.08 12.43 3.61
N HIS A 37 -25.04 13.31 2.63
CA HIS A 37 -24.64 14.70 2.81
C HIS A 37 -25.63 15.62 2.11
N ARG A 38 -26.07 16.69 2.80
CA ARG A 38 -26.93 17.73 2.23
C ARG A 38 -26.66 19.06 2.90
N GLU A 39 -26.39 20.07 2.10
CA GLU A 39 -26.38 21.45 2.58
C GLU A 39 -27.79 22.06 2.54
N ALA A 40 -28.04 23.03 3.42
CA ALA A 40 -29.37 23.63 3.53
C ALA A 40 -29.74 24.40 2.25
N GLY A 41 -30.78 23.96 1.56
CA GLY A 41 -31.24 24.55 0.31
C GLY A 41 -30.70 23.93 -0.98
N GLU A 42 -29.82 22.92 -0.88
CA GLU A 42 -29.26 22.19 -2.02
C GLU A 42 -29.77 20.76 -2.13
N GLU A 43 -29.53 20.15 -3.30
CA GLU A 43 -29.75 18.72 -3.48
C GLU A 43 -28.76 17.92 -2.67
N GLY A 44 -29.19 16.79 -2.08
CA GLY A 44 -28.32 15.94 -1.29
C GLY A 44 -27.65 14.85 -2.10
N PHE A 45 -26.51 14.37 -1.61
CA PHE A 45 -25.80 13.22 -2.13
C PHE A 45 -25.86 12.06 -1.15
N PHE A 46 -25.84 10.83 -1.67
CA PHE A 46 -25.67 9.64 -0.84
C PHE A 46 -24.64 8.71 -1.46
N MET A 47 -23.93 8.00 -0.59
CA MET A 47 -23.06 6.90 -0.96
C MET A 47 -23.54 5.64 -0.26
N LEU A 48 -23.96 4.65 -1.04
CA LEU A 48 -24.32 3.33 -0.54
C LEU A 48 -23.18 2.36 -0.84
N SER A 49 -22.55 1.86 0.22
CA SER A 49 -21.55 0.80 0.13
C SER A 49 -22.19 -0.53 0.51
N LEU A 50 -22.11 -1.51 -0.37
CA LEU A 50 -22.60 -2.88 -0.15
C LEU A 50 -21.41 -3.84 -0.20
N SER A 51 -21.16 -4.54 0.89
CA SER A 51 -20.12 -5.57 0.98
C SER A 51 -20.78 -6.93 1.21
N PRO A 52 -20.92 -7.75 0.15
CA PRO A 52 -21.42 -9.09 0.32
C PRO A 52 -20.40 -9.95 1.06
N THR A 53 -20.84 -10.61 2.14
CA THR A 53 -20.00 -11.63 2.79
C THR A 53 -20.05 -12.89 1.95
N VAL A 54 -19.07 -13.05 1.08
CA VAL A 54 -18.86 -14.31 0.38
C VAL A 54 -18.18 -15.26 1.38
N LYS A 55 -18.93 -16.23 1.92
CA LYS A 55 -18.31 -17.38 2.59
C LYS A 55 -17.59 -18.17 1.49
N THR A 56 -16.35 -17.84 1.23
CA THR A 56 -15.49 -18.67 0.43
C THR A 56 -14.80 -19.63 1.38
N ASP A 57 -15.07 -20.92 1.27
CA ASP A 57 -14.18 -21.98 1.77
C ASP A 57 -12.85 -21.96 0.99
N ALA A 58 -12.64 -20.93 0.19
CA ALA A 58 -11.44 -20.71 -0.58
C ALA A 58 -10.27 -20.43 0.37
N LYS A 59 -9.26 -21.28 0.32
CA LYS A 59 -7.94 -20.97 0.91
C LYS A 59 -7.56 -19.56 0.47
N SER A 60 -7.11 -18.74 1.42
CA SER A 60 -6.59 -17.39 1.11
C SER A 60 -5.61 -17.50 -0.07
N GLN A 61 -5.88 -16.74 -1.15
CA GLN A 61 -5.01 -16.74 -2.31
C GLN A 61 -3.62 -16.23 -1.88
N PRO A 62 -2.54 -16.94 -2.19
CA PRO A 62 -1.19 -16.49 -1.89
C PRO A 62 -0.91 -15.14 -2.55
N LYS A 63 -0.16 -14.28 -1.88
CA LYS A 63 0.12 -12.91 -2.31
C LYS A 63 1.61 -12.68 -2.51
N ASP A 64 1.93 -11.81 -3.47
CA ASP A 64 3.23 -11.22 -3.67
C ASP A 64 3.12 -9.74 -3.36
N ILE A 65 3.69 -9.30 -2.23
CA ILE A 65 3.44 -7.96 -1.69
C ILE A 65 4.75 -7.17 -1.67
N VAL A 66 4.72 -5.96 -2.22
CA VAL A 66 5.80 -4.98 -2.03
C VAL A 66 5.28 -3.83 -1.17
N PHE A 67 5.90 -3.64 -0.02
CA PHE A 67 5.72 -2.46 0.81
C PHE A 67 6.65 -1.36 0.32
N VAL A 68 6.11 -0.20 0.02
CA VAL A 68 6.88 1.00 -0.37
C VAL A 68 6.67 2.05 0.70
N LEU A 69 7.72 2.38 1.43
CA LEU A 69 7.68 3.30 2.55
C LEU A 69 8.45 4.56 2.26
N ASP A 70 7.74 5.68 2.32
CA ASP A 70 8.35 7.00 2.34
C ASP A 70 9.16 7.20 3.63
N ARG A 71 10.43 7.59 3.45
CA ARG A 71 11.29 8.03 4.55
C ARG A 71 11.83 9.44 4.33
N SER A 72 11.11 10.27 3.58
CA SER A 72 11.46 11.68 3.41
C SER A 72 11.47 12.43 4.75
N GLY A 73 12.09 13.62 4.77
CA GLY A 73 12.25 14.40 5.99
C GLY A 73 10.95 14.72 6.71
N SER A 74 9.83 14.91 5.98
CA SER A 74 8.50 15.16 6.56
C SER A 74 7.96 14.00 7.40
N MET A 75 8.46 12.78 7.18
CA MET A 75 8.08 11.61 7.97
C MET A 75 8.66 11.61 9.40
N GLU A 76 9.61 12.51 9.72
CA GLU A 76 10.15 12.67 11.08
C GLU A 76 9.13 13.34 12.00
N ASP A 77 8.29 14.22 11.45
CA ASP A 77 7.32 14.99 12.21
C ASP A 77 6.20 14.12 12.80
N ASP A 78 5.67 14.53 13.95
CA ASP A 78 4.48 13.95 14.60
C ASP A 78 4.50 12.41 14.79
N GLY A 79 5.69 11.81 14.78
CA GLY A 79 5.84 10.37 14.97
C GLY A 79 5.34 9.52 13.77
N LYS A 80 5.19 10.12 12.59
CA LYS A 80 4.70 9.46 11.36
C LYS A 80 5.55 8.24 11.00
N MET A 81 6.88 8.38 11.03
CA MET A 81 7.80 7.27 10.75
C MET A 81 7.58 6.10 11.72
N GLU A 82 7.39 6.36 12.99
CA GLU A 82 7.13 5.31 13.97
C GLU A 82 5.79 4.61 13.71
N GLN A 83 4.74 5.38 13.38
CA GLN A 83 3.44 4.83 13.02
C GLN A 83 3.51 3.98 11.75
N ALA A 84 4.21 4.44 10.72
CA ALA A 84 4.41 3.72 9.47
C ALA A 84 5.18 2.41 9.69
N ARG A 85 6.26 2.42 10.48
CA ARG A 85 6.99 1.20 10.87
C ARG A 85 6.09 0.22 11.64
N LYS A 86 5.27 0.70 12.58
CA LYS A 86 4.32 -0.13 13.33
C LYS A 86 3.28 -0.76 12.42
N ALA A 87 2.70 0.02 11.51
CA ALA A 87 1.73 -0.45 10.54
C ALA A 87 2.33 -1.52 9.61
N MET A 88 3.50 -1.28 9.05
CA MET A 88 4.23 -2.24 8.22
C MET A 88 4.52 -3.53 8.98
N LYS A 89 5.10 -3.45 10.19
CA LYS A 89 5.39 -4.63 11.02
C LYS A 89 4.14 -5.41 11.37
N SER A 90 3.03 -4.73 11.68
CA SER A 90 1.74 -5.37 11.94
C SER A 90 1.23 -6.12 10.71
N THR A 91 1.36 -5.53 9.51
CA THR A 91 0.95 -6.17 8.27
C THR A 91 1.83 -7.37 7.93
N ILE A 92 3.16 -7.25 8.07
CA ILE A 92 4.10 -8.37 7.88
C ILE A 92 3.74 -9.55 8.80
N ASN A 93 3.38 -9.29 10.06
CA ASN A 93 3.01 -10.35 11.00
C ASN A 93 1.77 -11.13 10.57
N ARG A 94 0.84 -10.49 9.83
CA ARG A 94 -0.40 -11.11 9.34
C ARG A 94 -0.23 -11.92 8.06
N LEU A 95 0.91 -11.81 7.38
CA LEU A 95 1.19 -12.62 6.19
C LEU A 95 1.23 -14.10 6.57
N THR A 96 0.85 -14.95 5.64
CA THR A 96 0.92 -16.40 5.78
C THR A 96 2.24 -16.92 5.19
N ALA A 97 2.61 -18.14 5.50
CA ALA A 97 3.82 -18.77 4.93
C ALA A 97 3.72 -18.96 3.40
N ASP A 98 2.50 -18.92 2.87
CA ASP A 98 2.26 -19.00 1.42
C ASP A 98 2.48 -17.64 0.73
N ASP A 99 2.57 -16.52 1.47
CA ASP A 99 2.82 -15.20 0.92
C ASP A 99 4.32 -14.96 0.71
N ARG A 100 4.65 -14.04 -0.20
CA ARG A 100 6.00 -13.49 -0.36
C ARG A 100 5.92 -11.97 -0.26
N PHE A 101 6.98 -11.35 0.22
CA PHE A 101 7.01 -9.90 0.33
C PHE A 101 8.40 -9.30 0.12
N GLY A 102 8.41 -8.03 -0.21
CA GLY A 102 9.58 -7.15 -0.26
C GLY A 102 9.30 -5.83 0.41
N ILE A 103 10.35 -5.13 0.80
CA ILE A 103 10.26 -3.76 1.33
C ILE A 103 11.18 -2.89 0.47
N VAL A 104 10.63 -1.78 0.02
CA VAL A 104 11.32 -0.68 -0.65
C VAL A 104 11.09 0.55 0.21
N ASP A 105 12.14 1.23 0.60
CA ASP A 105 12.04 2.53 1.24
C ASP A 105 12.68 3.60 0.37
N PHE A 106 12.14 4.80 0.42
CA PHE A 106 12.57 5.86 -0.46
C PHE A 106 12.58 7.23 0.20
N ALA A 107 13.54 8.03 -0.23
CA ALA A 107 13.65 9.46 0.04
C ALA A 107 14.14 10.16 -1.23
N THR A 108 15.29 10.81 -1.21
CA THR A 108 16.00 11.28 -2.43
C THR A 108 16.47 10.10 -3.28
N GLY A 109 16.89 9.00 -2.65
CA GLY A 109 17.24 7.72 -3.28
C GLY A 109 16.32 6.60 -2.79
N VAL A 110 16.41 5.44 -3.44
CA VAL A 110 15.57 4.26 -3.18
C VAL A 110 16.44 3.11 -2.72
N GLU A 111 16.01 2.44 -1.66
CA GLU A 111 16.65 1.23 -1.14
C GLU A 111 15.66 0.06 -1.11
N SER A 112 16.16 -1.14 -1.28
CA SER A 112 15.37 -2.37 -1.19
C SER A 112 15.97 -3.33 -0.16
N MET A 113 15.10 -3.96 0.61
CA MET A 113 15.52 -5.00 1.57
C MET A 113 16.22 -6.17 0.88
N SER A 114 15.86 -6.46 -0.37
CA SER A 114 16.38 -7.58 -1.15
C SER A 114 16.10 -7.38 -2.64
N GLU A 115 16.86 -8.08 -3.49
CA GLU A 115 16.71 -8.05 -4.95
C GLU A 115 15.49 -8.82 -5.48
N SER A 116 14.83 -9.58 -4.62
CA SER A 116 13.63 -10.37 -4.93
C SER A 116 12.73 -10.48 -3.70
N LEU A 117 11.45 -10.85 -3.92
CA LEU A 117 10.54 -11.13 -2.81
C LEU A 117 11.00 -12.34 -2.01
N ILE A 118 10.88 -12.26 -0.70
CA ILE A 118 11.20 -13.35 0.23
C ILE A 118 9.93 -14.00 0.76
N ALA A 119 10.01 -15.28 1.14
CA ALA A 119 8.91 -15.98 1.79
C ALA A 119 8.53 -15.31 3.11
N ALA A 120 7.23 -15.25 3.40
CA ALA A 120 6.70 -14.71 4.65
C ALA A 120 6.66 -15.76 5.78
N ASP A 121 7.68 -16.64 5.82
CA ASP A 121 7.94 -17.51 6.95
C ASP A 121 8.50 -16.73 8.16
N GLU A 122 8.71 -17.37 9.29
CA GLU A 122 9.20 -16.69 10.49
C GLU A 122 10.58 -16.02 10.29
N ALA A 123 11.47 -16.62 9.51
CA ALA A 123 12.77 -16.06 9.21
C ALA A 123 12.64 -14.79 8.33
N GLY A 124 11.80 -14.85 7.30
CA GLY A 124 11.50 -13.71 6.42
C GLY A 124 10.83 -12.58 7.18
N LYS A 125 9.80 -12.88 7.99
CA LYS A 125 9.13 -11.87 8.84
C LYS A 125 10.11 -11.20 9.81
N ASN A 126 10.97 -11.98 10.45
CA ASN A 126 12.01 -11.45 11.34
C ASN A 126 12.98 -10.51 10.58
N ARG A 127 13.36 -10.88 9.36
CA ARG A 127 14.20 -10.04 8.50
C ARG A 127 13.48 -8.74 8.14
N GLY A 128 12.21 -8.80 7.73
CA GLY A 128 11.41 -7.63 7.41
C GLY A 128 11.24 -6.68 8.58
N ARG A 129 10.94 -7.19 9.78
CA ARG A 129 10.82 -6.38 11.00
C ARG A 129 12.12 -5.67 11.33
N ARG A 130 13.26 -6.37 11.29
CA ARG A 130 14.57 -5.76 11.55
C ARG A 130 14.95 -4.71 10.50
N TYR A 131 14.55 -4.92 9.24
CA TYR A 131 14.75 -3.92 8.19
C TYR A 131 13.92 -2.67 8.48
N ALA A 132 12.62 -2.83 8.75
CA ALA A 132 11.72 -1.73 9.09
C ALA A 132 12.22 -0.90 10.28
N ASP A 133 12.81 -1.53 11.30
CA ASP A 133 13.33 -0.83 12.48
C ASP A 133 14.53 0.09 12.18
N LYS A 134 15.23 -0.15 11.05
CA LYS A 134 16.41 0.63 10.64
C LYS A 134 16.10 1.80 9.71
N ILE A 135 14.87 1.87 9.18
CA ILE A 135 14.48 2.93 8.26
C ILE A 135 14.40 4.25 9.05
N GLU A 136 15.17 5.24 8.67
CA GLU A 136 15.22 6.56 9.29
C GLU A 136 14.79 7.63 8.29
N ALA A 137 14.06 8.64 8.77
CA ALA A 137 13.58 9.73 7.94
C ALA A 137 14.73 10.65 7.52
N SER A 138 14.82 10.98 6.22
CA SER A 138 15.79 11.94 5.70
C SER A 138 15.55 12.27 4.23
N GLY A 139 15.93 13.46 3.79
CA GLY A 139 15.97 13.84 2.37
C GLY A 139 14.63 14.18 1.74
N GLY A 140 14.57 14.12 0.41
CA GLY A 140 13.39 14.46 -0.40
C GLY A 140 12.54 13.22 -0.71
N THR A 141 11.62 13.34 -1.69
CA THR A 141 10.57 12.34 -1.98
C THR A 141 10.61 11.95 -3.45
N ASN A 142 11.28 10.85 -3.81
CA ASN A 142 11.42 10.33 -5.18
C ASN A 142 10.44 9.19 -5.45
N ILE A 143 9.17 9.54 -5.63
CA ILE A 143 8.07 8.58 -5.81
C ILE A 143 8.27 7.73 -7.07
N LYS A 144 8.72 8.34 -8.18
CA LYS A 144 8.86 7.62 -9.45
C LYS A 144 9.79 6.43 -9.34
N GLU A 145 10.99 6.65 -8.84
CA GLU A 145 12.00 5.58 -8.72
C GLU A 145 11.56 4.49 -7.73
N ALA A 146 10.86 4.89 -6.66
CA ALA A 146 10.28 3.95 -5.70
C ALA A 146 9.23 3.02 -6.34
N LEU A 147 8.32 3.60 -7.13
CA LEU A 147 7.30 2.84 -7.85
C LEU A 147 7.93 1.93 -8.91
N ASP A 148 8.90 2.43 -9.69
CA ASP A 148 9.60 1.63 -10.70
C ASP A 148 10.30 0.43 -10.04
N THR A 149 11.02 0.66 -8.94
CA THR A 149 11.70 -0.39 -8.18
C THR A 149 10.73 -1.44 -7.65
N ALA A 150 9.61 -1.01 -7.09
CA ALA A 150 8.60 -1.91 -6.55
C ALA A 150 7.91 -2.74 -7.64
N LEU A 151 7.57 -2.13 -8.76
CA LEU A 151 6.98 -2.82 -9.91
C LEU A 151 7.96 -3.82 -10.54
N ASP A 152 9.26 -3.49 -10.59
CA ASP A 152 10.30 -4.42 -11.04
C ASP A 152 10.42 -5.64 -10.12
N LEU A 153 10.33 -5.43 -8.79
CA LEU A 153 10.31 -6.54 -7.85
C LEU A 153 9.11 -7.47 -8.07
N LEU A 154 7.92 -6.92 -8.31
CA LEU A 154 6.73 -7.70 -8.64
C LEU A 154 6.86 -8.40 -9.99
N ALA A 155 7.37 -7.72 -11.02
CA ALA A 155 7.53 -8.28 -12.36
C ALA A 155 8.50 -9.49 -12.37
N LYS A 156 9.57 -9.44 -11.57
CA LYS A 156 10.54 -10.56 -11.44
C LYS A 156 9.90 -11.85 -10.92
N THR A 157 8.76 -11.77 -10.24
CA THR A 157 8.12 -12.96 -9.66
C THR A 157 7.31 -13.75 -10.70
N GLY A 158 7.00 -13.15 -11.85
CA GLY A 158 6.15 -13.73 -12.89
C GLY A 158 4.71 -13.99 -12.41
N THR A 159 3.83 -14.29 -13.32
CA THR A 159 2.44 -14.66 -13.02
C THR A 159 2.29 -16.14 -12.63
N ALA A 160 3.39 -16.87 -12.45
CA ALA A 160 3.37 -18.28 -12.15
C ALA A 160 2.80 -18.55 -10.74
N GLY A 161 1.82 -19.44 -10.67
CA GLY A 161 1.27 -19.93 -9.40
C GLY A 161 0.00 -19.23 -8.89
N GLY A 162 -0.65 -18.38 -9.69
CA GLY A 162 -1.94 -17.77 -9.31
C GLY A 162 -1.85 -16.87 -8.07
N ARG A 163 -0.68 -16.29 -7.81
CA ARG A 163 -0.46 -15.36 -6.69
C ARG A 163 -1.01 -13.98 -7.03
N MET A 164 -1.55 -13.28 -6.05
CA MET A 164 -2.06 -11.93 -6.22
C MET A 164 -0.93 -10.93 -6.02
N PRO A 165 -0.53 -10.15 -7.04
CA PRO A 165 0.43 -9.08 -6.85
C PRO A 165 -0.23 -7.91 -6.12
N MET A 166 0.47 -7.37 -5.11
CA MET A 166 0.01 -6.23 -4.31
C MET A 166 1.15 -5.25 -4.08
N LEU A 167 0.85 -3.96 -4.23
CA LEU A 167 1.74 -2.88 -3.85
C LEU A 167 1.07 -2.05 -2.76
N VAL A 168 1.73 -1.91 -1.62
CA VAL A 168 1.28 -1.10 -0.48
C VAL A 168 2.19 0.11 -0.39
N PHE A 169 1.66 1.29 -0.73
CA PHE A 169 2.40 2.54 -0.77
C PHE A 169 2.05 3.41 0.43
N LEU A 170 3.07 3.82 1.19
CA LEU A 170 2.94 4.62 2.40
C LEU A 170 3.76 5.90 2.22
N THR A 171 3.10 7.04 2.13
CA THR A 171 3.72 8.37 2.00
C THR A 171 2.86 9.42 2.71
N ASP A 172 3.47 10.50 3.14
CA ASP A 172 2.79 11.66 3.72
C ASP A 172 2.86 12.92 2.82
N GLY A 173 3.44 12.78 1.62
CA GLY A 173 3.72 13.95 0.79
C GLY A 173 3.66 13.73 -0.71
N LEU A 174 3.88 14.85 -1.41
CA LEU A 174 4.00 14.90 -2.86
C LEU A 174 5.46 14.68 -3.28
N PRO A 175 5.71 14.27 -4.53
CA PRO A 175 7.06 14.09 -5.04
C PRO A 175 7.82 15.43 -5.07
N THR A 176 9.05 15.42 -4.56
CA THR A 176 9.94 16.59 -4.55
C THR A 176 11.22 16.37 -5.34
N VAL A 177 11.50 15.12 -5.73
CA VAL A 177 12.69 14.69 -6.45
C VAL A 177 12.29 13.81 -7.64
N GLY A 178 13.04 13.90 -8.72
CA GLY A 178 12.77 13.16 -9.96
C GLY A 178 11.54 13.69 -10.69
N GLU A 179 10.66 12.79 -11.14
CA GLU A 179 9.40 13.17 -11.75
C GLU A 179 8.42 13.66 -10.68
N THR A 180 8.02 14.92 -10.78
CA THR A 180 7.11 15.58 -9.83
C THR A 180 5.71 15.79 -10.40
N ASN A 181 5.51 15.55 -11.70
CA ASN A 181 4.21 15.65 -12.33
C ASN A 181 3.37 14.41 -12.04
N THR A 182 2.29 14.57 -11.28
CA THR A 182 1.40 13.48 -10.87
C THR A 182 0.77 12.74 -12.05
N ASP A 183 0.43 13.45 -13.14
CA ASP A 183 -0.17 12.83 -14.34
C ASP A 183 0.84 11.92 -15.05
N GLU A 184 2.11 12.32 -15.12
CA GLU A 184 3.17 11.50 -15.68
C GLU A 184 3.45 10.26 -14.81
N LEU A 185 3.43 10.41 -13.49
CA LEU A 185 3.54 9.28 -12.56
C LEU A 185 2.40 8.28 -12.75
N LEU A 186 1.16 8.77 -12.84
CA LEU A 186 -0.02 7.92 -13.08
C LEU A 186 0.06 7.21 -14.43
N ARG A 187 0.49 7.90 -15.50
CA ARG A 187 0.67 7.29 -16.84
C ARG A 187 1.73 6.19 -16.80
N ALA A 188 2.85 6.43 -16.11
CA ALA A 188 3.92 5.44 -15.97
C ALA A 188 3.43 4.16 -15.27
N VAL A 189 2.71 4.31 -14.16
CA VAL A 189 2.13 3.18 -13.42
C VAL A 189 1.08 2.44 -14.26
N HIS A 190 0.16 3.16 -14.91
CA HIS A 190 -0.85 2.57 -15.79
C HIS A 190 -0.24 1.80 -16.97
N GLY A 191 0.84 2.34 -17.54
CA GLY A 191 1.55 1.67 -18.64
C GLY A 191 2.12 0.32 -18.24
N ARG A 192 2.61 0.21 -17.01
CA ARG A 192 3.22 -1.02 -16.47
C ARG A 192 2.21 -2.02 -15.90
N ASN A 193 1.02 -1.57 -15.54
CA ASN A 193 -0.03 -2.43 -14.97
C ASN A 193 -0.87 -3.17 -16.05
N LYS A 194 -0.62 -2.91 -17.33
CA LYS A 194 -1.33 -3.55 -18.47
C LYS A 194 -0.62 -4.80 -19.01
N SER A 195 0.55 -5.13 -18.50
CA SER A 195 1.34 -6.31 -18.82
C SER A 195 1.19 -7.35 -17.71
#